data_d6bda3764176ffb021446567df8a0eae
#
_entry.id   d6bda3764176ffb021446567df8a0eae
#
_cell.length_a   1.000
_cell.length_b   1.000
_cell.length_c   1.000
_cell.angle_alpha   90.00
_cell.angle_beta   90.00
_cell.angle_gamma   90.00
#
_symmetry.space_group_name_H-M   'P 1'
#
loop_
_entity.id
_entity.type
_entity.pdbx_description
1 polymer ?
#
loop_
_entity_poly.entity_id
_entity_poly.type
_entity_poly.pdbx_seq_one_letter_code
_entity_poly.pdbx_strand_id
1 'polypeptide(L)'
;MIKRIVLSISVLLVSLSCIAPNLSAISVSEFHNRLVIEWNKVLYDREFNRFINHLGYKESGNNWKIINSIGCIGEYQFAYRTLKHLGYDHITPKRFKQDPDIFPLELQQKVLKQLIYINTVGLIPYEEYIGVTIKKTVISKAGLIAASHLGGIGSVRLYLTSFGVIDKRDKYGTKISDYIREFSLYNL
;
A
#
# COMPACT_ATOMS: atom_id res chain seq x y z
N MET A 1 27.57 -5.72 3.12
CA MET A 1 27.74 -5.07 1.80
C MET A 1 27.47 -3.56 1.84
N ILE A 2 26.37 -3.09 2.43
CA ILE A 2 25.99 -1.67 2.55
C ILE A 2 27.07 -0.81 3.26
N LYS A 3 27.64 -1.27 4.39
CA LYS A 3 28.69 -0.54 5.10
C LYS A 3 29.96 -0.25 4.26
N ARG A 4 30.32 -1.14 3.33
CA ARG A 4 31.47 -0.95 2.44
C ARG A 4 31.21 0.07 1.33
N ILE A 5 29.97 0.13 0.81
CA ILE A 5 29.56 1.11 -0.22
C ILE A 5 29.53 2.51 0.38
N VAL A 6 28.99 2.67 1.59
CA VAL A 6 28.93 3.96 2.30
C VAL A 6 30.34 4.49 2.60
N LEU A 7 31.27 3.62 3.00
CA LEU A 7 32.67 4.02 3.27
C LEU A 7 33.39 4.46 1.99
N SER A 8 33.15 3.80 0.86
CA SER A 8 33.75 4.17 -0.44
C SER A 8 33.24 5.50 -0.97
N ILE A 9 31.96 5.80 -0.77
CA ILE A 9 31.34 7.09 -1.17
C ILE A 9 31.85 8.23 -0.28
N SER A 10 32.04 8.00 1.02
CA SER A 10 32.58 9.00 1.95
C SER A 10 34.02 9.41 1.61
N VAL A 11 34.85 8.46 1.17
CA VAL A 11 36.24 8.72 0.75
C VAL A 11 36.26 9.51 -0.58
N LEU A 12 35.35 9.24 -1.50
CA LEU A 12 35.25 9.96 -2.78
C LEU A 12 34.83 11.43 -2.58
N LEU A 13 33.96 11.70 -1.60
CA LEU A 13 33.47 13.06 -1.30
C LEU A 13 34.52 13.96 -0.62
N VAL A 14 35.36 13.38 0.22
CA VAL A 14 36.48 14.12 0.84
C VAL A 14 37.48 14.55 -0.24
N SER A 15 37.68 13.79 -1.29
CA SER A 15 38.55 14.17 -2.42
C SER A 15 37.93 15.24 -3.34
N LEU A 16 36.59 15.31 -3.44
CA LEU A 16 35.90 16.33 -4.23
C LEU A 16 35.78 17.69 -3.53
N SER A 17 35.76 17.73 -2.19
CA SER A 17 35.73 18.99 -1.42
C SER A 17 37.01 19.82 -1.54
N CYS A 18 38.11 19.21 -1.93
CA CYS A 18 39.38 19.90 -2.22
C CYS A 18 39.39 20.60 -3.59
N ILE A 19 38.40 20.35 -4.47
CA ILE A 19 38.43 20.86 -5.86
C ILE A 19 37.40 21.98 -6.10
N ALA A 20 36.42 22.18 -5.20
CA ALA A 20 35.38 23.21 -5.38
C ALA A 20 35.09 23.99 -4.09
N PRO A 21 35.78 25.13 -3.87
CA PRO A 21 35.66 25.91 -2.63
C PRO A 21 34.34 26.67 -2.43
N ASN A 22 33.36 26.53 -3.32
CA ASN A 22 32.10 27.29 -3.26
C ASN A 22 30.81 26.42 -3.18
N LEU A 23 30.92 25.10 -2.94
CA LEU A 23 29.76 24.37 -2.49
C LEU A 23 29.60 24.60 -0.98
N SER A 24 28.49 25.21 -0.56
CA SER A 24 28.09 25.32 0.85
C SER A 24 28.22 23.93 1.47
N ALA A 25 29.21 23.75 2.35
CA ALA A 25 29.64 22.45 2.83
C ALA A 25 28.50 21.80 3.64
N ILE A 26 27.73 20.97 2.99
CA ILE A 26 26.84 20.00 3.68
C ILE A 26 27.79 19.15 4.53
N SER A 27 27.56 19.11 5.84
CA SER A 27 28.38 18.26 6.72
C SER A 27 28.26 16.78 6.27
N VAL A 28 29.32 15.99 6.47
CA VAL A 28 29.34 14.56 6.13
C VAL A 28 28.15 13.83 6.80
N SER A 29 27.76 14.24 8.01
CA SER A 29 26.61 13.69 8.73
C SER A 29 25.28 14.04 8.07
N GLU A 30 25.09 15.27 7.60
CA GLU A 30 23.87 15.67 6.87
C GLU A 30 23.76 14.97 5.53
N PHE A 31 24.85 14.83 4.80
CA PHE A 31 24.87 14.06 3.55
C PHE A 31 24.52 12.59 3.79
N HIS A 32 25.11 11.97 4.82
CA HIS A 32 24.80 10.59 5.20
C HIS A 32 23.30 10.45 5.56
N ASN A 33 22.76 11.35 6.38
CA ASN A 33 21.35 11.31 6.75
C ASN A 33 20.43 11.47 5.54
N ARG A 34 20.73 12.37 4.60
CA ARG A 34 19.97 12.51 3.36
C ARG A 34 20.02 11.26 2.51
N LEU A 35 21.17 10.61 2.36
CA LEU A 35 21.28 9.34 1.63
C LEU A 35 20.46 8.22 2.28
N VAL A 36 20.46 8.14 3.61
CA VAL A 36 19.65 7.13 4.33
C VAL A 36 18.15 7.38 4.14
N ILE A 37 17.72 8.65 4.20
CA ILE A 37 16.32 9.01 3.97
C ILE A 37 15.89 8.67 2.55
N GLU A 38 16.66 9.07 1.53
CA GLU A 38 16.35 8.78 0.13
C GLU A 38 16.37 7.28 -0.17
N TRP A 39 17.32 6.53 0.41
CA TRP A 39 17.36 5.08 0.27
C TRP A 39 16.14 4.38 0.88
N ASN A 40 15.74 4.80 2.09
CA ASN A 40 14.55 4.26 2.76
C ASN A 40 13.28 4.57 1.95
N LYS A 41 13.19 5.77 1.35
CA LYS A 41 12.10 6.14 0.45
C LYS A 41 12.04 5.23 -0.78
N VAL A 42 13.19 5.00 -1.44
CA VAL A 42 13.28 4.10 -2.61
C VAL A 42 12.86 2.68 -2.25
N LEU A 43 13.28 2.17 -1.07
CA LEU A 43 12.89 0.85 -0.59
C LEU A 43 11.39 0.78 -0.31
N TYR A 44 10.83 1.81 0.35
CA TYR A 44 9.39 1.90 0.60
C TYR A 44 8.59 1.95 -0.70
N ASP A 45 8.98 2.81 -1.65
CA ASP A 45 8.30 2.93 -2.94
C ASP A 45 8.32 1.60 -3.71
N ARG A 46 9.44 0.86 -3.65
CA ARG A 46 9.54 -0.46 -4.27
C ARG A 46 8.60 -1.47 -3.63
N GLU A 47 8.57 -1.58 -2.31
CA GLU A 47 7.69 -2.51 -1.59
C GLU A 47 6.22 -2.11 -1.77
N PHE A 48 5.92 -0.82 -1.74
CA PHE A 48 4.58 -0.31 -2.02
C PHE A 48 4.11 -0.66 -3.44
N ASN A 49 4.96 -0.47 -4.45
CA ASN A 49 4.61 -0.84 -5.83
C ASN A 49 4.40 -2.35 -6.00
N ARG A 50 5.21 -3.19 -5.35
CA ARG A 50 5.00 -4.63 -5.32
C ARG A 50 3.67 -5.00 -4.67
N PHE A 51 3.33 -4.36 -3.56
CA PHE A 51 2.06 -4.56 -2.85
C PHE A 51 0.86 -4.20 -3.72
N ILE A 52 0.83 -3.00 -4.34
CA ILE A 52 -0.31 -2.58 -5.17
C ILE A 52 -0.45 -3.42 -6.45
N ASN A 53 0.66 -3.85 -7.05
CA ASN A 53 0.63 -4.77 -8.20
C ASN A 53 0.06 -6.15 -7.82
N HIS A 54 0.43 -6.69 -6.65
CA HIS A 54 -0.15 -7.94 -6.16
C HIS A 54 -1.65 -7.78 -5.84
N LEU A 55 -2.03 -6.65 -5.25
CA LEU A 55 -3.43 -6.35 -4.98
C LEU A 55 -4.24 -6.28 -6.29
N GLY A 56 -3.77 -5.56 -7.30
CA GLY A 56 -4.39 -5.49 -8.61
C GLY A 56 -4.51 -6.85 -9.29
N TYR A 57 -3.45 -7.67 -9.20
CA TYR A 57 -3.49 -9.04 -9.71
C TYR A 57 -4.55 -9.90 -8.99
N LYS A 58 -4.62 -9.80 -7.68
CA LYS A 58 -5.60 -10.52 -6.85
C LYS A 58 -7.04 -10.13 -7.17
N GLU A 59 -7.30 -8.84 -7.38
CA GLU A 59 -8.64 -8.30 -7.61
C GLU A 59 -9.15 -8.53 -9.05
N SER A 60 -8.27 -8.41 -10.04
CA SER A 60 -8.70 -8.38 -11.45
C SER A 60 -7.76 -9.06 -12.45
N GLY A 61 -6.64 -9.64 -11.99
CA GLY A 61 -5.56 -10.05 -12.90
C GLY A 61 -4.88 -8.85 -13.57
N ASN A 62 -4.82 -7.70 -12.88
CA ASN A 62 -4.30 -6.43 -13.39
C ASN A 62 -5.08 -5.88 -14.60
N ASN A 63 -6.37 -6.19 -14.69
CA ASN A 63 -7.24 -5.68 -15.76
C ASN A 63 -7.98 -4.41 -15.30
N TRP A 64 -7.44 -3.26 -15.62
CA TRP A 64 -8.00 -1.99 -15.20
C TRP A 64 -9.33 -1.61 -15.89
N LYS A 65 -9.75 -2.32 -16.96
CA LYS A 65 -11.02 -2.07 -17.68
C LYS A 65 -12.17 -2.99 -17.28
N ILE A 66 -11.95 -3.88 -16.30
CA ILE A 66 -12.95 -4.89 -15.95
C ILE A 66 -14.04 -4.35 -15.01
N ILE A 67 -15.23 -4.91 -15.15
CA ILE A 67 -16.34 -4.81 -14.17
C ILE A 67 -16.69 -6.23 -13.77
N ASN A 68 -16.75 -6.49 -12.45
CA ASN A 68 -17.20 -7.81 -11.98
C ASN A 68 -18.74 -7.93 -11.91
N SER A 69 -19.23 -9.12 -11.55
CA SER A 69 -20.66 -9.43 -11.50
C SER A 69 -21.45 -8.63 -10.44
N ILE A 70 -20.77 -7.98 -9.49
CA ILE A 70 -21.39 -7.15 -8.45
C ILE A 70 -21.21 -5.66 -8.67
N GLY A 71 -20.63 -5.28 -9.83
CA GLY A 71 -20.44 -3.87 -10.23
C GLY A 71 -19.21 -3.19 -9.64
N CYS A 72 -18.24 -3.94 -9.11
CA CYS A 72 -16.92 -3.37 -8.78
C CYS A 72 -16.12 -3.17 -10.06
N ILE A 73 -15.36 -2.07 -10.14
CA ILE A 73 -14.71 -1.61 -11.37
C ILE A 73 -13.21 -1.45 -11.22
N GLY A 74 -12.52 -1.66 -12.33
CA GLY A 74 -11.11 -1.39 -12.52
C GLY A 74 -10.17 -2.44 -11.94
N GLU A 75 -8.88 -2.14 -12.00
CA GLU A 75 -7.81 -3.04 -11.57
C GLU A 75 -7.96 -3.48 -10.11
N TYR A 76 -8.36 -2.54 -9.24
CA TYR A 76 -8.49 -2.78 -7.79
C TYR A 76 -9.93 -3.04 -7.35
N GLN A 77 -10.84 -3.30 -8.28
CA GLN A 77 -12.23 -3.68 -8.04
C GLN A 77 -12.95 -2.74 -7.05
N PHE A 78 -12.90 -1.43 -7.33
CA PHE A 78 -13.56 -0.44 -6.49
C PHE A 78 -15.08 -0.58 -6.53
N ALA A 79 -15.70 -0.74 -5.37
CA ALA A 79 -17.14 -0.59 -5.23
C ALA A 79 -17.55 0.88 -5.43
N TYR A 80 -18.69 1.14 -6.07
CA TYR A 80 -19.18 2.50 -6.28
C TYR A 80 -19.34 3.29 -4.97
N ARG A 81 -19.77 2.63 -3.90
CA ARG A 81 -19.85 3.23 -2.57
C ARG A 81 -18.51 3.78 -2.09
N THR A 82 -17.43 3.07 -2.34
CA THR A 82 -16.07 3.51 -2.00
C THR A 82 -15.67 4.72 -2.82
N LEU A 83 -15.89 4.68 -4.14
CA LEU A 83 -15.60 5.81 -5.03
C LEU A 83 -16.37 7.06 -4.62
N LYS A 84 -17.66 6.93 -4.31
CA LYS A 84 -18.49 8.03 -3.83
C LYS A 84 -17.95 8.62 -2.52
N HIS A 85 -17.56 7.77 -1.57
CA HIS A 85 -16.98 8.21 -0.30
C HIS A 85 -15.67 8.99 -0.49
N LEU A 86 -14.88 8.62 -1.50
CA LEU A 86 -13.61 9.27 -1.84
C LEU A 86 -13.78 10.53 -2.73
N GLY A 87 -15.00 10.93 -3.06
CA GLY A 87 -15.27 12.11 -3.89
C GLY A 87 -15.29 11.85 -5.40
N TYR A 88 -15.35 10.58 -5.82
CA TYR A 88 -15.42 10.18 -7.24
C TYR A 88 -16.80 9.64 -7.61
N ASP A 89 -17.86 10.28 -7.16
CA ASP A 89 -19.27 9.89 -7.36
C ASP A 89 -19.70 9.91 -8.83
N HIS A 90 -19.01 10.69 -9.67
CA HIS A 90 -19.23 10.74 -11.11
C HIS A 90 -18.75 9.46 -11.83
N ILE A 91 -17.89 8.62 -11.20
CA ILE A 91 -17.40 7.36 -11.76
C ILE A 91 -18.35 6.24 -11.32
N THR A 92 -19.40 6.02 -12.11
CA THR A 92 -20.37 4.94 -11.85
C THR A 92 -20.07 3.71 -12.69
N PRO A 93 -20.48 2.48 -12.25
CA PRO A 93 -20.31 1.28 -13.06
C PRO A 93 -20.95 1.39 -14.45
N LYS A 94 -22.10 2.08 -14.56
CA LYS A 94 -22.78 2.32 -15.84
C LYS A 94 -21.93 3.17 -16.79
N ARG A 95 -21.39 4.29 -16.30
CA ARG A 95 -20.52 5.17 -17.11
C ARG A 95 -19.21 4.49 -17.48
N PHE A 96 -18.59 3.81 -16.53
CA PHE A 96 -17.36 3.06 -16.77
C PHE A 96 -17.56 1.94 -17.81
N LYS A 97 -18.72 1.27 -17.81
CA LYS A 97 -19.07 0.28 -18.85
C LYS A 97 -19.16 0.88 -20.24
N GLN A 98 -19.65 2.12 -20.35
CA GLN A 98 -19.78 2.86 -21.62
C GLN A 98 -18.43 3.39 -22.10
N ASP A 99 -17.62 3.88 -21.16
CA ASP A 99 -16.32 4.49 -21.41
C ASP A 99 -15.38 4.22 -20.22
N PRO A 100 -14.52 3.17 -20.31
CA PRO A 100 -13.55 2.88 -19.25
C PRO A 100 -12.53 3.99 -19.03
N ASP A 101 -12.27 4.84 -20.01
CA ASP A 101 -11.26 5.89 -19.92
C ASP A 101 -11.67 7.04 -18.99
N ILE A 102 -12.93 7.07 -18.48
CA ILE A 102 -13.32 7.95 -17.37
C ILE A 102 -12.60 7.62 -16.05
N PHE A 103 -12.04 6.40 -15.93
CA PHE A 103 -11.30 5.94 -14.77
C PHE A 103 -10.04 5.20 -15.21
N PRO A 104 -9.07 5.91 -15.85
CA PRO A 104 -7.85 5.32 -16.36
C PRO A 104 -6.97 4.79 -15.23
N LEU A 105 -6.00 3.92 -15.55
CA LEU A 105 -5.16 3.22 -14.59
C LEU A 105 -4.46 4.17 -13.59
N GLU A 106 -3.92 5.28 -14.08
CA GLU A 106 -3.24 6.28 -13.23
C GLU A 106 -4.20 6.88 -12.18
N LEU A 107 -5.46 7.13 -12.58
CA LEU A 107 -6.47 7.61 -11.64
C LEU A 107 -6.87 6.51 -10.64
N GLN A 108 -6.98 5.25 -11.09
CA GLN A 108 -7.24 4.12 -10.20
C GLN A 108 -6.15 3.96 -9.14
N GLN A 109 -4.87 4.08 -9.53
CA GLN A 109 -3.74 4.05 -8.61
C GLN A 109 -3.75 5.23 -7.62
N LYS A 110 -4.09 6.43 -8.09
CA LYS A 110 -4.25 7.60 -7.21
C LYS A 110 -5.36 7.38 -6.17
N VAL A 111 -6.50 6.87 -6.60
CA VAL A 111 -7.65 6.56 -5.72
C VAL A 111 -7.28 5.45 -4.73
N LEU A 112 -6.53 4.42 -5.17
CA LEU A 112 -6.04 3.38 -4.28
C LEU A 112 -5.10 3.96 -3.20
N LYS A 113 -4.16 4.82 -3.57
CA LYS A 113 -3.26 5.48 -2.60
C LYS A 113 -4.05 6.28 -1.56
N GLN A 114 -5.09 7.00 -1.99
CA GLN A 114 -5.98 7.74 -1.10
C GLN A 114 -6.73 6.79 -0.14
N LEU A 115 -7.27 5.68 -0.65
CA LEU A 115 -7.96 4.68 0.17
C LEU A 115 -7.00 4.01 1.17
N ILE A 116 -5.78 3.66 0.74
CA ILE A 116 -4.74 3.09 1.61
C ILE A 116 -4.40 4.06 2.73
N TYR A 117 -4.23 5.34 2.43
CA TYR A 117 -3.99 6.37 3.45
C TYR A 117 -5.12 6.43 4.50
N ILE A 118 -6.37 6.50 4.05
CA ILE A 118 -7.54 6.53 4.94
C ILE A 118 -7.61 5.25 5.79
N ASN A 119 -7.39 4.09 5.19
CA ASN A 119 -7.38 2.82 5.91
C ASN A 119 -6.24 2.77 6.93
N THR A 120 -5.04 3.26 6.59
CA THR A 120 -3.91 3.32 7.51
C THR A 120 -4.24 4.17 8.73
N VAL A 121 -4.81 5.36 8.53
CA VAL A 121 -5.24 6.24 9.64
C VAL A 121 -6.31 5.54 10.49
N GLY A 122 -7.30 4.90 9.86
CA GLY A 122 -8.36 4.19 10.57
C GLY A 122 -7.89 2.92 11.30
N LEU A 123 -6.71 2.41 10.99
CA LEU A 123 -6.09 1.24 11.64
C LEU A 123 -5.20 1.61 12.83
N ILE A 124 -4.86 2.90 13.05
CA ILE A 124 -4.03 3.35 14.18
C ILE A 124 -4.50 2.76 15.53
N PRO A 125 -5.81 2.72 15.87
CA PRO A 125 -6.27 2.13 17.12
C PRO A 125 -6.01 0.63 17.29
N TYR A 126 -5.53 -0.04 16.24
CA TYR A 126 -5.31 -1.50 16.18
C TYR A 126 -3.85 -1.86 15.94
N GLU A 127 -2.93 -0.90 16.02
CA GLU A 127 -1.48 -1.13 15.82
C GLU A 127 -0.90 -2.10 16.86
N GLU A 128 -1.50 -2.21 18.04
CA GLU A 128 -1.12 -3.18 19.08
C GLU A 128 -1.23 -4.64 18.63
N TYR A 129 -2.02 -4.92 17.59
CA TYR A 129 -2.13 -6.27 17.02
C TYR A 129 -1.01 -6.60 16.02
N ILE A 130 -0.23 -5.62 15.57
CA ILE A 130 0.88 -5.87 14.64
C ILE A 130 1.94 -6.71 15.35
N GLY A 131 2.34 -7.82 14.73
CA GLY A 131 3.23 -8.82 15.31
C GLY A 131 2.52 -9.91 16.12
N VAL A 132 1.25 -9.71 16.50
CA VAL A 132 0.46 -10.75 17.21
C VAL A 132 0.10 -11.87 16.24
N THR A 133 0.15 -13.11 16.73
CA THR A 133 -0.28 -14.28 15.96
C THR A 133 -1.75 -14.59 16.26
N ILE A 134 -2.61 -14.48 15.25
CA ILE A 134 -4.03 -14.84 15.31
C ILE A 134 -4.27 -16.03 14.36
N LYS A 135 -4.76 -17.16 14.86
CA LYS A 135 -5.07 -18.37 14.08
C LYS A 135 -3.93 -18.75 13.09
N LYS A 136 -2.69 -18.81 13.57
CA LYS A 136 -1.48 -19.17 12.81
C LYS A 136 -1.03 -18.11 11.77
N THR A 137 -1.60 -16.92 11.78
CA THR A 137 -1.19 -15.80 10.92
C THR A 137 -0.62 -14.70 11.79
N VAL A 138 0.61 -14.27 11.49
CA VAL A 138 1.21 -13.06 12.09
C VAL A 138 0.55 -11.85 11.45
N ILE A 139 -0.01 -10.99 12.28
CA ILE A 139 -0.64 -9.75 11.82
C ILE A 139 0.43 -8.76 11.38
N SER A 140 0.33 -8.28 10.15
CA SER A 140 1.20 -7.23 9.62
C SER A 140 0.40 -6.01 9.18
N LYS A 141 1.03 -4.84 9.15
CA LYS A 141 0.41 -3.61 8.68
C LYS A 141 -0.12 -3.76 7.24
N ALA A 142 0.68 -4.32 6.34
CA ALA A 142 0.29 -4.55 4.96
C ALA A 142 -0.91 -5.52 4.84
N GLY A 143 -0.92 -6.58 5.62
CA GLY A 143 -2.06 -7.52 5.69
C GLY A 143 -3.35 -6.83 6.15
N LEU A 144 -3.27 -5.95 7.16
CA LEU A 144 -4.43 -5.19 7.62
C LEU A 144 -4.93 -4.18 6.57
N ILE A 145 -4.03 -3.52 5.86
CA ILE A 145 -4.37 -2.58 4.77
C ILE A 145 -5.09 -3.34 3.64
N ALA A 146 -4.55 -4.47 3.18
CA ALA A 146 -5.16 -5.28 2.14
C ALA A 146 -6.53 -5.81 2.56
N ALA A 147 -6.66 -6.34 3.78
CA ALA A 147 -7.93 -6.82 4.31
C ALA A 147 -8.97 -5.69 4.46
N SER A 148 -8.52 -4.46 4.75
CA SER A 148 -9.39 -3.28 4.79
C SER A 148 -9.90 -2.88 3.40
N HIS A 149 -9.12 -3.15 2.35
CA HIS A 149 -9.59 -2.99 0.97
C HIS A 149 -10.73 -3.96 0.65
N LEU A 150 -10.58 -5.24 1.01
CA LEU A 150 -11.57 -6.28 0.78
C LEU A 150 -12.90 -6.02 1.53
N GLY A 151 -12.83 -5.77 2.83
CA GLY A 151 -14.01 -5.79 3.69
C GLY A 151 -14.24 -4.56 4.55
N GLY A 152 -13.41 -3.53 4.38
CA GLY A 152 -13.41 -2.31 5.19
C GLY A 152 -12.85 -2.51 6.60
N ILE A 153 -12.45 -1.39 7.23
CA ILE A 153 -11.85 -1.35 8.58
C ILE A 153 -12.76 -2.03 9.63
N GLY A 154 -14.08 -1.89 9.50
CA GLY A 154 -15.04 -2.53 10.41
C GLY A 154 -14.93 -4.05 10.46
N SER A 155 -14.69 -4.70 9.31
CA SER A 155 -14.50 -6.14 9.24
C SER A 155 -13.15 -6.58 9.82
N VAL A 156 -12.10 -5.79 9.56
CA VAL A 156 -10.77 -6.02 10.14
C VAL A 156 -10.83 -5.87 11.65
N ARG A 157 -11.46 -4.82 12.18
CA ARG A 157 -11.68 -4.64 13.63
C ARG A 157 -12.33 -5.87 14.26
N LEU A 158 -13.42 -6.36 13.68
CA LEU A 158 -14.13 -7.53 14.21
C LEU A 158 -13.22 -8.76 14.23
N TYR A 159 -12.42 -8.96 13.19
CA TYR A 159 -11.46 -10.06 13.15
C TYR A 159 -10.41 -9.94 14.27
N LEU A 160 -9.80 -8.78 14.43
CA LEU A 160 -8.76 -8.53 15.44
C LEU A 160 -9.32 -8.69 16.85
N THR A 161 -10.38 -7.95 17.20
CA THR A 161 -10.95 -7.92 18.57
C THR A 161 -11.59 -9.25 18.99
N SER A 162 -11.99 -10.09 18.02
CA SER A 162 -12.50 -11.45 18.30
C SER A 162 -11.41 -12.51 18.22
N PHE A 163 -10.13 -12.14 18.06
CA PHE A 163 -9.02 -13.08 17.83
C PHE A 163 -9.33 -14.09 16.71
N GLY A 164 -9.93 -13.58 15.61
CA GLY A 164 -10.25 -14.34 14.42
C GLY A 164 -11.47 -15.27 14.55
N VAL A 165 -12.29 -15.15 15.62
CA VAL A 165 -13.55 -15.87 15.73
C VAL A 165 -14.55 -15.35 14.69
N ILE A 166 -14.64 -14.02 14.55
CA ILE A 166 -15.48 -13.37 13.55
C ILE A 166 -14.60 -13.05 12.33
N ASP A 167 -14.68 -13.89 11.32
CA ASP A 167 -13.90 -13.78 10.08
C ASP A 167 -14.86 -13.61 8.89
N LYS A 168 -15.17 -12.34 8.60
CA LYS A 168 -16.13 -11.99 7.54
C LYS A 168 -15.60 -12.38 6.16
N ARG A 169 -16.56 -12.64 5.26
CA ARG A 169 -16.30 -12.99 3.85
C ARG A 169 -16.90 -11.95 2.94
N ASP A 170 -16.26 -11.77 1.80
CA ASP A 170 -16.86 -11.06 0.66
C ASP A 170 -17.94 -11.93 -0.02
N LYS A 171 -18.50 -11.42 -1.11
CA LYS A 171 -19.55 -12.10 -1.87
C LYS A 171 -19.05 -13.37 -2.60
N TYR A 172 -17.76 -13.50 -2.80
CA TYR A 172 -17.10 -14.64 -3.45
C TYR A 172 -16.56 -15.66 -2.45
N GLY A 173 -16.73 -15.40 -1.14
CA GLY A 173 -16.30 -16.29 -0.07
C GLY A 173 -14.88 -16.03 0.45
N THR A 174 -14.18 -15.03 -0.07
CA THR A 174 -12.84 -14.64 0.38
C THR A 174 -12.90 -13.99 1.76
N LYS A 175 -12.08 -14.48 2.70
CA LYS A 175 -12.09 -14.04 4.09
C LYS A 175 -11.14 -12.87 4.34
N ILE A 176 -11.41 -12.11 5.41
CA ILE A 176 -10.49 -11.12 5.95
C ILE A 176 -9.13 -11.75 6.27
N SER A 177 -9.12 -12.94 6.91
CA SER A 177 -7.90 -13.68 7.25
C SER A 177 -7.07 -14.10 6.03
N ASP A 178 -7.72 -14.35 4.88
CA ASP A 178 -7.01 -14.73 3.65
C ASP A 178 -6.14 -13.57 3.15
N TYR A 179 -6.70 -12.34 3.13
CA TYR A 179 -5.96 -11.16 2.75
C TYR A 179 -4.86 -10.80 3.76
N ILE A 180 -5.15 -10.88 5.07
CA ILE A 180 -4.13 -10.65 6.11
C ILE A 180 -2.94 -11.57 5.88
N ARG A 181 -3.16 -12.87 5.66
CA ARG A 181 -2.11 -13.87 5.46
C ARG A 181 -1.35 -13.66 4.15
N GLU A 182 -2.06 -13.42 3.05
CA GLU A 182 -1.46 -13.31 1.72
C GLU A 182 -0.57 -12.07 1.61
N PHE A 183 -0.97 -10.96 2.23
CA PHE A 183 -0.25 -9.70 2.18
C PHE A 183 0.69 -9.48 3.37
N SER A 184 0.86 -10.45 4.27
CA SER A 184 1.70 -10.32 5.46
C SER A 184 3.19 -10.13 5.17
N LEU A 185 3.66 -10.49 3.97
CA LEU A 185 5.07 -10.47 3.57
C LEU A 185 5.57 -9.08 3.14
N TYR A 186 4.68 -8.11 2.96
CA TYR A 186 5.05 -6.76 2.54
C TYR A 186 5.42 -5.89 3.75
N ASN A 187 6.47 -5.08 3.59
CA ASN A 187 6.91 -4.13 4.61
C ASN A 187 6.45 -2.71 4.22
N LEU A 188 5.30 -2.25 4.76
CA LEU A 188 4.66 -0.96 4.49
C LEU A 188 4.66 -0.03 5.71
#